data_2c784820c00e690555be0c1f9463a38f
#
_entry.id   2c784820c00e690555be0c1f9463a38f
#
_cell.length_a   1.000
_cell.length_b   1.000
_cell.length_c   1.000
_cell.angle_alpha   90.00
_cell.angle_beta   90.00
_cell.angle_gamma   90.00
#
_symmetry.space_group_name_H-M   'P 1'
#
loop_
_entity.id
_entity.type
_entity.pdbx_description
1 polymer ?
#
loop_
_entity_poly.entity_id
_entity_poly.type
_entity_poly.pdbx_seq_one_letter_code
_entity_poly.pdbx_strand_id
1 'polypeptide(L)'
;ILCMYGQKEHELQSPDGNLRIVINLSDKIQYDVMYRNDILLQQCALRLEIGNQQLGSNPKLTKVSRKSINESLTPVIPLKYSIVSNTYNQLLLKFKGDYSIAFRAFNDGVAYRFITGKKGIIDVNSETLQINFPENYLLHVQQPGGFKTAYEEEYRHIQSNEWKTSDPMILLPVLIDIRKEYKILISESD
;
A
#
# COMPACT_ATOMS: atom_id res chain seq x y z
N ILE A 1 -26.70 -21.99 18.34
CA ILE A 1 -25.34 -21.97 17.71
C ILE A 1 -25.16 -20.57 17.18
N LEU A 2 -24.45 -19.70 17.95
CA LEU A 2 -24.05 -18.39 17.49
C LEU A 2 -22.92 -18.61 16.46
N CYS A 3 -23.22 -18.42 15.17
CA CYS A 3 -22.17 -18.23 14.17
C CYS A 3 -21.46 -16.91 14.53
N MET A 4 -20.26 -16.99 15.10
CA MET A 4 -19.34 -15.87 15.16
C MET A 4 -18.92 -15.56 13.71
N TYR A 5 -19.62 -14.66 13.07
CA TYR A 5 -19.09 -14.00 11.86
C TYR A 5 -17.83 -13.28 12.30
N GLY A 6 -16.67 -13.79 11.89
CA GLY A 6 -15.39 -13.11 12.11
C GLY A 6 -15.49 -11.69 11.57
N GLN A 7 -14.94 -10.75 12.32
CA GLN A 7 -14.90 -9.34 11.96
C GLN A 7 -14.28 -9.21 10.55
N LYS A 8 -15.07 -8.78 9.57
CA LYS A 8 -14.65 -8.65 8.17
C LYS A 8 -13.86 -7.37 7.93
N GLU A 9 -13.93 -6.43 8.86
CA GLU A 9 -13.30 -5.13 8.79
C GLU A 9 -12.27 -4.95 9.91
N HIS A 10 -11.13 -4.39 9.55
CA HIS A 10 -10.03 -4.07 10.47
C HIS A 10 -9.55 -2.65 10.23
N GLU A 11 -9.45 -1.87 11.28
CA GLU A 11 -8.96 -0.49 11.23
C GLU A 11 -7.56 -0.37 11.84
N LEU A 12 -6.73 0.49 11.25
CA LEU A 12 -5.43 0.90 11.78
C LEU A 12 -5.31 2.42 11.65
N GLN A 13 -4.89 3.08 12.72
CA GLN A 13 -4.67 4.53 12.74
C GLN A 13 -3.19 4.85 12.94
N SER A 14 -2.76 6.00 12.42
CA SER A 14 -1.46 6.58 12.71
C SER A 14 -1.31 6.92 14.20
N PRO A 15 -0.09 7.09 14.72
CA PRO A 15 0.12 7.48 16.12
C PRO A 15 -0.57 8.79 16.50
N ASP A 16 -0.65 9.76 15.60
CA ASP A 16 -1.34 11.04 15.80
C ASP A 16 -2.86 10.99 15.50
N GLY A 17 -3.37 9.83 15.02
CA GLY A 17 -4.78 9.62 14.70
C GLY A 17 -5.29 10.28 13.42
N ASN A 18 -4.44 11.00 12.67
CA ASN A 18 -4.87 11.72 11.47
C ASN A 18 -5.04 10.82 10.24
N LEU A 19 -4.16 9.81 10.08
CA LEU A 19 -4.27 8.82 9.01
C LEU A 19 -4.97 7.55 9.53
N ARG A 20 -5.89 7.05 8.71
CA ARG A 20 -6.64 5.82 8.99
C ARG A 20 -6.67 4.94 7.76
N ILE A 21 -6.40 3.66 7.95
CA ILE A 21 -6.58 2.62 6.94
C ILE A 21 -7.62 1.64 7.42
N VAL A 22 -8.62 1.35 6.58
CA VAL A 22 -9.69 0.38 6.84
C VAL A 22 -9.49 -0.78 5.87
N ILE A 23 -9.31 -1.99 6.40
CA ILE A 23 -9.07 -3.20 5.63
C ILE A 23 -10.32 -4.07 5.67
N ASN A 24 -10.88 -4.36 4.50
CA ASN A 24 -12.04 -5.20 4.32
C ASN A 24 -11.64 -6.57 3.75
N LEU A 25 -12.10 -7.64 4.39
CA LEU A 25 -11.83 -9.02 4.01
C LEU A 25 -13.12 -9.67 3.50
N SER A 26 -13.21 -9.87 2.20
CA SER A 26 -14.34 -10.54 1.54
C SER A 26 -13.81 -11.64 0.59
N ASP A 27 -14.17 -11.62 -0.67
CA ASP A 27 -13.58 -12.42 -1.75
C ASP A 27 -12.16 -11.98 -2.11
N LYS A 28 -11.79 -10.76 -1.72
CA LYS A 28 -10.47 -10.17 -1.88
C LYS A 28 -10.12 -9.31 -0.66
N ILE A 29 -8.84 -8.93 -0.56
CA ILE A 29 -8.37 -7.96 0.43
C ILE A 29 -8.51 -6.59 -0.21
N GLN A 30 -9.36 -5.75 0.39
CA GLN A 30 -9.53 -4.36 -0.01
C GLN A 30 -9.14 -3.43 1.13
N TYR A 31 -8.77 -2.20 0.80
CA TYR A 31 -8.48 -1.19 1.78
C TYR A 31 -8.90 0.20 1.32
N ASP A 32 -9.21 1.03 2.30
CA ASP A 32 -9.48 2.45 2.14
C ASP A 32 -8.44 3.22 2.96
N VAL A 33 -8.04 4.40 2.49
CA VAL A 33 -7.15 5.31 3.22
C VAL A 33 -7.82 6.64 3.39
N MET A 34 -7.79 7.15 4.62
CA MET A 34 -8.39 8.44 4.98
C MET A 34 -7.36 9.30 5.70
N TYR A 35 -7.38 10.58 5.43
CA TYR A 35 -6.65 11.58 6.20
C TYR A 35 -7.65 12.56 6.82
N ARG A 36 -7.74 12.55 8.15
CA ARG A 36 -8.80 13.26 8.90
C ARG A 36 -10.18 12.84 8.41
N ASN A 37 -10.91 13.73 7.76
CA ASN A 37 -12.24 13.48 7.19
C ASN A 37 -12.23 13.22 5.67
N ASP A 38 -11.05 13.29 5.03
CA ASP A 38 -10.93 13.14 3.60
C ASP A 38 -10.62 11.70 3.23
N ILE A 39 -11.39 11.14 2.30
CA ILE A 39 -11.09 9.85 1.69
C ILE A 39 -10.00 10.09 0.63
N LEU A 40 -8.84 9.48 0.79
CA LEU A 40 -7.74 9.57 -0.15
C LEU A 40 -7.78 8.45 -1.19
N LEU A 41 -8.02 7.23 -0.73
CA LEU A 41 -8.14 6.02 -1.54
C LEU A 41 -9.34 5.22 -1.05
N GLN A 42 -10.06 4.56 -1.99
CA GLN A 42 -11.24 3.76 -1.67
C GLN A 42 -11.29 2.46 -2.46
N GLN A 43 -11.69 1.37 -1.77
CA GLN A 43 -11.88 0.05 -2.37
C GLN A 43 -10.66 -0.44 -3.18
N CYS A 44 -9.47 -0.05 -2.76
CA CYS A 44 -8.21 -0.51 -3.34
C CYS A 44 -8.03 -2.00 -3.07
N ALA A 45 -7.51 -2.76 -4.01
CA ALA A 45 -7.34 -4.19 -3.86
C ALA A 45 -5.87 -4.60 -3.91
N LEU A 46 -5.52 -5.62 -3.10
CA LEU A 46 -4.19 -6.21 -3.01
C LEU A 46 -4.24 -7.69 -3.36
N ARG A 47 -3.33 -8.12 -4.22
CA ARG A 47 -3.12 -9.53 -4.55
C ARG A 47 -1.68 -9.77 -4.95
N LEU A 48 -1.14 -10.94 -4.59
CA LEU A 48 0.18 -11.40 -4.99
C LEU A 48 0.08 -12.80 -5.57
N GLU A 49 0.64 -13.02 -6.76
CA GLU A 49 0.72 -14.33 -7.39
C GLU A 49 2.10 -14.93 -7.20
N ILE A 50 2.15 -16.07 -6.53
CA ILE A 50 3.39 -16.82 -6.25
C ILE A 50 3.23 -18.24 -6.80
N GLY A 51 3.95 -18.58 -7.88
CA GLY A 51 3.76 -19.85 -8.57
C GLY A 51 2.28 -20.04 -8.95
N ASN A 52 1.64 -21.07 -8.43
CA ASN A 52 0.22 -21.37 -8.71
C ASN A 52 -0.73 -20.84 -7.61
N GLN A 53 -0.28 -20.00 -6.70
CA GLN A 53 -1.09 -19.48 -5.60
C GLN A 53 -1.40 -17.99 -5.78
N GLN A 54 -2.65 -17.64 -5.54
CA GLN A 54 -3.10 -16.25 -5.49
C GLN A 54 -3.34 -15.85 -4.03
N LEU A 55 -2.37 -15.14 -3.44
CA LEU A 55 -2.49 -14.59 -2.10
C LEU A 55 -3.38 -13.34 -2.15
N GLY A 56 -4.30 -13.22 -1.20
CA GLY A 56 -5.28 -12.12 -1.16
C GLY A 56 -6.62 -12.45 -1.83
N SER A 57 -6.76 -13.60 -2.51
CA SER A 57 -8.03 -14.10 -3.02
C SER A 57 -8.71 -15.01 -2.01
N ASN A 58 -10.01 -14.76 -1.73
CA ASN A 58 -10.78 -15.49 -0.72
C ASN A 58 -10.01 -15.67 0.62
N PRO A 59 -9.50 -14.58 1.22
CA PRO A 59 -8.59 -14.63 2.34
C PRO A 59 -9.28 -15.23 3.56
N LYS A 60 -8.66 -16.26 4.16
CA LYS A 60 -9.16 -16.88 5.40
C LYS A 60 -8.28 -16.44 6.55
N LEU A 61 -8.71 -15.41 7.25
CA LEU A 61 -8.00 -14.85 8.40
C LEU A 61 -7.85 -15.89 9.52
N THR A 62 -6.66 -16.02 10.08
CA THR A 62 -6.36 -16.94 11.19
C THR A 62 -5.93 -16.23 12.46
N LYS A 63 -5.23 -15.10 12.33
CA LYS A 63 -4.75 -14.31 13.47
C LYS A 63 -4.63 -12.84 13.12
N VAL A 64 -4.95 -12.00 14.10
CA VAL A 64 -4.73 -10.55 14.06
C VAL A 64 -3.75 -10.19 15.16
N SER A 65 -2.76 -9.36 14.84
CA SER A 65 -1.83 -8.82 15.83
C SER A 65 -1.62 -7.34 15.59
N ARG A 66 -1.49 -6.57 16.67
CA ARG A 66 -1.26 -5.13 16.64
C ARG A 66 -0.03 -4.79 17.45
N LYS A 67 0.72 -3.80 17.03
CA LYS A 67 1.81 -3.23 17.80
C LYS A 67 1.99 -1.75 17.47
N SER A 68 2.52 -0.99 18.42
CA SER A 68 2.97 0.38 18.21
C SER A 68 4.49 0.40 18.37
N ILE A 69 5.17 1.10 17.49
CA ILE A 69 6.61 1.29 17.47
C ILE A 69 6.89 2.78 17.61
N ASN A 70 7.84 3.12 18.46
CA ASN A 70 8.35 4.47 18.62
C ASN A 70 9.85 4.36 18.91
N GLU A 71 10.65 4.46 17.89
CA GLU A 71 12.09 4.32 17.95
C GLU A 71 12.78 5.32 17.02
N SER A 72 14.06 5.56 17.26
CA SER A 72 14.91 6.36 16.40
C SER A 72 15.92 5.47 15.70
N LEU A 73 16.08 5.66 14.41
CA LEU A 73 17.04 4.95 13.57
C LEU A 73 18.21 5.88 13.22
N THR A 74 19.43 5.36 13.30
CA THR A 74 20.61 6.02 12.77
C THR A 74 20.94 5.39 11.42
N PRO A 75 20.73 6.10 10.30
CA PRO A 75 21.07 5.56 8.99
C PRO A 75 22.55 5.24 8.87
N VAL A 76 22.91 4.17 8.19
CA VAL A 76 24.32 3.80 7.92
C VAL A 76 25.02 4.91 7.14
N ILE A 77 24.29 5.52 6.20
CA ILE A 77 24.75 6.69 5.43
C ILE A 77 23.77 7.82 5.70
N PRO A 78 24.10 8.83 6.52
CA PRO A 78 23.23 9.96 6.77
C PRO A 78 23.24 10.89 5.56
N LEU A 79 22.13 10.92 4.80
CA LEU A 79 21.96 11.84 3.66
C LEU A 79 21.38 13.18 4.14
N LYS A 80 20.11 13.19 4.51
CA LYS A 80 19.37 14.38 4.91
C LYS A 80 19.27 14.53 6.43
N TYR A 81 19.20 13.39 7.13
CA TYR A 81 19.05 13.35 8.58
C TYR A 81 20.03 12.35 9.18
N SER A 82 20.68 12.71 10.29
CA SER A 82 21.52 11.80 11.08
C SER A 82 20.71 10.84 11.95
N ILE A 83 19.48 11.23 12.29
CA ILE A 83 18.54 10.43 13.05
C ILE A 83 17.17 10.51 12.34
N VAL A 84 16.55 9.36 12.14
CA VAL A 84 15.22 9.24 11.55
C VAL A 84 14.24 8.68 12.57
N SER A 85 13.13 9.37 12.79
CA SER A 85 12.04 8.84 13.62
C SER A 85 11.35 7.70 12.90
N ASN A 86 11.23 6.54 13.56
CA ASN A 86 10.50 5.38 13.08
C ASN A 86 9.32 5.10 14.02
N THR A 87 8.27 5.91 13.86
CA THR A 87 7.11 5.89 14.74
C THR A 87 5.86 5.54 13.94
N TYR A 88 5.25 4.37 14.24
CA TYR A 88 4.09 3.87 13.53
C TYR A 88 3.26 2.88 14.35
N ASN A 89 2.03 2.71 13.98
CA ASN A 89 1.20 1.58 14.38
C ASN A 89 1.18 0.52 13.29
N GLN A 90 1.18 -0.76 13.69
CA GLN A 90 1.15 -1.89 12.76
C GLN A 90 -0.02 -2.82 13.06
N LEU A 91 -0.68 -3.27 12.00
CA LEU A 91 -1.65 -4.35 11.98
C LEU A 91 -1.08 -5.49 11.14
N LEU A 92 -0.92 -6.67 11.75
CA LEU A 92 -0.51 -7.89 11.06
C LEU A 92 -1.69 -8.84 10.97
N LEU A 93 -2.10 -9.15 9.75
CA LEU A 93 -3.14 -10.11 9.42
C LEU A 93 -2.51 -11.40 8.90
N LYS A 94 -2.69 -12.51 9.62
CA LYS A 94 -2.25 -13.85 9.18
C LYS A 94 -3.40 -14.61 8.54
N PHE A 95 -3.13 -15.28 7.44
CA PHE A 95 -4.10 -16.03 6.66
C PHE A 95 -3.74 -17.51 6.55
N LYS A 96 -4.70 -18.35 6.20
CA LYS A 96 -4.42 -19.71 5.73
C LYS A 96 -3.60 -19.65 4.44
N GLY A 97 -2.72 -20.64 4.22
CA GLY A 97 -1.82 -20.65 3.06
C GLY A 97 -0.45 -20.04 3.34
N ASP A 98 -0.12 -19.93 4.64
CA ASP A 98 1.20 -19.53 5.15
C ASP A 98 1.68 -18.17 4.64
N TYR A 99 0.79 -17.20 4.65
CA TYR A 99 1.12 -15.81 4.37
C TYR A 99 0.48 -14.84 5.36
N SER A 100 1.02 -13.65 5.39
CA SER A 100 0.49 -12.54 6.18
C SER A 100 0.59 -11.25 5.38
N ILE A 101 -0.18 -10.25 5.78
CA ILE A 101 0.02 -8.88 5.32
C ILE A 101 0.22 -8.00 6.56
N ALA A 102 1.29 -7.22 6.54
CA ALA A 102 1.54 -6.18 7.53
C ALA A 102 1.14 -4.84 6.92
N PHE A 103 0.23 -4.14 7.61
CA PHE A 103 -0.09 -2.74 7.32
C PHE A 103 0.57 -1.88 8.39
N ARG A 104 1.15 -0.75 7.99
CA ARG A 104 1.72 0.26 8.88
C ARG A 104 1.10 1.61 8.59
N ALA A 105 0.76 2.33 9.64
CA ALA A 105 0.31 3.70 9.58
C ALA A 105 1.32 4.59 10.33
N PHE A 106 1.97 5.45 9.60
CA PHE A 106 2.82 6.54 10.07
C PHE A 106 2.00 7.84 10.13
N ASN A 107 2.53 8.90 10.72
CA ASN A 107 1.82 10.19 10.75
C ASN A 107 1.72 10.86 9.37
N ASP A 108 2.62 10.48 8.45
CA ASP A 108 2.74 11.03 7.09
C ASP A 108 2.51 10.01 5.97
N GLY A 109 2.14 8.76 6.29
CA GLY A 109 1.92 7.76 5.28
C GLY A 109 1.42 6.43 5.79
N VAL A 110 1.01 5.59 4.84
CA VAL A 110 0.63 4.20 5.06
C VAL A 110 1.46 3.29 4.17
N ALA A 111 1.79 2.11 4.67
CA ALA A 111 2.52 1.11 3.91
C ALA A 111 1.92 -0.28 4.15
N TYR A 112 2.10 -1.17 3.18
CA TYR A 112 1.80 -2.58 3.36
C TYR A 112 2.96 -3.45 2.85
N ARG A 113 2.98 -4.70 3.33
CA ARG A 113 3.92 -5.73 2.85
C ARG A 113 3.28 -7.11 2.93
N PHE A 114 3.39 -7.87 1.85
CA PHE A 114 3.16 -9.31 1.90
C PHE A 114 4.35 -10.01 2.59
N ILE A 115 4.04 -10.99 3.44
CA ILE A 115 5.02 -11.81 4.16
C ILE A 115 4.62 -13.26 3.94
N THR A 116 5.51 -14.08 3.40
CA THR A 116 5.30 -15.52 3.20
C THR A 116 6.22 -16.32 4.11
N GLY A 117 5.74 -17.45 4.61
CA GLY A 117 6.53 -18.44 5.35
C GLY A 117 7.26 -19.44 4.46
N LYS A 118 7.12 -19.33 3.14
CA LYS A 118 7.79 -20.23 2.19
C LYS A 118 9.31 -20.09 2.28
N LYS A 119 10.00 -21.23 2.15
CA LYS A 119 11.46 -21.27 2.16
C LYS A 119 12.00 -21.43 0.73
N GLY A 120 13.23 -20.93 0.53
CA GLY A 120 13.92 -21.05 -0.76
C GLY A 120 13.56 -19.93 -1.74
N ILE A 121 13.88 -20.15 -3.01
CA ILE A 121 13.57 -19.22 -4.09
C ILE A 121 12.07 -19.29 -4.37
N ILE A 122 11.45 -18.14 -4.49
CA ILE A 122 10.03 -17.98 -4.76
C ILE A 122 9.87 -17.17 -6.04
N ASP A 123 9.16 -17.73 -7.01
CA ASP A 123 8.80 -17.01 -8.22
C ASP A 123 7.56 -16.18 -7.95
N VAL A 124 7.70 -14.87 -8.00
CA VAL A 124 6.60 -13.92 -7.96
C VAL A 124 6.19 -13.63 -9.39
N ASN A 125 4.99 -14.06 -9.77
CA ASN A 125 4.49 -13.92 -11.13
C ASN A 125 3.94 -12.51 -11.37
N SER A 126 3.17 -11.99 -10.40
CA SER A 126 2.58 -10.66 -10.47
C SER A 126 2.17 -10.15 -9.09
N GLU A 127 2.16 -8.85 -8.93
CA GLU A 127 1.50 -8.17 -7.83
C GLU A 127 0.39 -7.27 -8.38
N THR A 128 -0.76 -7.28 -7.74
CA THR A 128 -1.84 -6.34 -8.01
C THR A 128 -1.92 -5.34 -6.86
N LEU A 129 -1.56 -4.12 -7.16
CA LEU A 129 -1.85 -2.94 -6.34
C LEU A 129 -2.84 -2.08 -7.11
N GLN A 130 -4.11 -2.28 -6.83
CA GLN A 130 -5.15 -1.43 -7.40
C GLN A 130 -5.31 -0.19 -6.54
N ILE A 131 -5.22 0.98 -7.17
CA ILE A 131 -5.39 2.27 -6.52
C ILE A 131 -6.62 2.95 -7.13
N ASN A 132 -7.63 3.22 -6.30
CA ASN A 132 -8.84 3.90 -6.70
C ASN A 132 -8.96 5.21 -5.93
N PHE A 133 -9.10 6.29 -6.65
CA PHE A 133 -9.34 7.61 -6.09
C PHE A 133 -10.85 7.88 -5.98
N PRO A 134 -11.31 8.62 -4.96
CA PRO A 134 -12.71 9.02 -4.85
C PRO A 134 -13.14 10.02 -5.92
N GLU A 135 -12.18 10.78 -6.44
CA GLU A 135 -12.39 11.83 -7.44
C GLU A 135 -11.33 11.75 -8.53
N ASN A 136 -11.48 12.60 -9.54
CA ASN A 136 -10.48 12.75 -10.60
C ASN A 136 -9.39 13.71 -10.18
N TYR A 137 -8.15 13.21 -10.08
CA TYR A 137 -6.97 13.94 -9.63
C TYR A 137 -5.93 14.07 -10.73
N LEU A 138 -5.08 15.09 -10.63
CA LEU A 138 -3.96 15.30 -11.53
C LEU A 138 -2.75 14.47 -11.07
N LEU A 139 -2.26 13.61 -11.95
CA LEU A 139 -1.08 12.78 -11.74
C LEU A 139 0.13 13.44 -12.41
N HIS A 140 1.23 13.49 -11.70
CA HIS A 140 2.54 13.90 -12.23
C HIS A 140 3.38 12.63 -12.40
N VAL A 141 3.58 12.19 -13.64
CA VAL A 141 4.16 10.88 -13.97
C VAL A 141 5.29 11.01 -14.96
N GLN A 142 6.25 10.10 -14.89
CA GLN A 142 7.22 9.85 -15.94
C GLN A 142 6.87 8.55 -16.67
N GLN A 143 6.90 8.57 -17.99
CA GLN A 143 6.58 7.42 -18.84
C GLN A 143 7.81 7.04 -19.66
N PRO A 144 8.62 6.07 -19.20
CA PRO A 144 9.73 5.60 -19.99
C PRO A 144 9.25 4.83 -21.21
N GLY A 145 9.96 4.93 -22.32
CA GLY A 145 9.65 4.22 -23.56
C GLY A 145 9.85 2.69 -23.49
N GLY A 146 10.34 2.16 -22.37
CA GLY A 146 10.57 0.74 -22.12
C GLY A 146 11.54 0.49 -20.98
N PHE A 147 11.87 -0.78 -20.72
CA PHE A 147 12.80 -1.16 -19.65
C PHE A 147 14.28 -0.88 -19.94
N LYS A 148 14.64 -0.56 -21.18
CA LYS A 148 16.02 -0.28 -21.61
C LYS A 148 16.16 1.17 -22.04
N THR A 149 15.94 2.09 -21.12
CA THR A 149 16.07 3.54 -21.34
C THR A 149 16.89 4.15 -20.21
N ALA A 150 17.28 5.42 -20.34
CA ALA A 150 17.94 6.16 -19.27
C ALA A 150 17.00 6.54 -18.12
N TYR A 151 15.71 6.29 -18.27
CA TYR A 151 14.65 6.70 -17.31
C TYR A 151 14.62 8.21 -17.03
N GLU A 152 15.13 9.01 -17.95
CA GLU A 152 15.18 10.47 -17.90
C GLU A 152 14.14 11.04 -18.86
N GLU A 153 12.89 11.05 -18.42
CA GLU A 153 11.76 11.54 -19.20
C GLU A 153 11.17 12.80 -18.55
N GLU A 154 10.57 13.67 -19.35
CA GLU A 154 9.82 14.80 -18.82
C GLU A 154 8.58 14.34 -18.08
N TYR A 155 8.21 15.09 -17.03
CA TYR A 155 6.94 14.83 -16.33
C TYR A 155 5.75 15.16 -17.20
N ARG A 156 4.84 14.21 -17.30
CA ARG A 156 3.53 14.40 -17.91
C ARG A 156 2.50 14.63 -16.81
N HIS A 157 1.53 15.46 -17.13
CA HIS A 157 0.44 15.83 -16.24
C HIS A 157 -0.86 15.28 -16.84
N ILE A 158 -1.38 14.21 -16.26
CA ILE A 158 -2.55 13.49 -16.77
C ILE A 158 -3.63 13.39 -15.69
N GLN A 159 -4.89 13.43 -16.11
CA GLN A 159 -5.99 13.20 -15.19
C GLN A 159 -6.11 11.69 -14.88
N SER A 160 -6.41 11.34 -13.64
CA SER A 160 -6.46 9.93 -13.20
C SER A 160 -7.49 9.10 -13.99
N ASN A 161 -8.58 9.71 -14.47
CA ASN A 161 -9.59 9.06 -15.30
C ASN A 161 -9.20 8.92 -16.79
N GLU A 162 -8.13 9.57 -17.23
CA GLU A 162 -7.60 9.45 -18.59
C GLU A 162 -6.64 8.27 -18.71
N TRP A 163 -6.10 7.77 -17.57
CA TRP A 163 -5.19 6.63 -17.56
C TRP A 163 -5.90 5.34 -17.96
N LYS A 164 -5.34 4.61 -18.91
CA LYS A 164 -5.87 3.34 -19.41
C LYS A 164 -4.86 2.22 -19.18
N THR A 165 -5.35 1.00 -19.04
CA THR A 165 -4.52 -0.20 -18.90
C THR A 165 -3.59 -0.43 -20.11
N SER A 166 -3.94 0.12 -21.28
CA SER A 166 -3.12 0.07 -22.49
C SER A 166 -2.01 1.11 -22.53
N ASP A 167 -2.01 2.08 -21.61
CA ASP A 167 -1.01 3.13 -21.61
C ASP A 167 0.35 2.58 -21.20
N PRO A 168 1.45 3.24 -21.63
CA PRO A 168 2.78 2.85 -21.21
C PRO A 168 2.91 2.86 -19.68
N MET A 169 3.85 2.04 -19.17
CA MET A 169 4.14 2.03 -17.74
C MET A 169 4.58 3.42 -17.26
N ILE A 170 4.37 3.67 -15.99
CA ILE A 170 4.86 4.87 -15.29
C ILE A 170 5.93 4.48 -14.29
N LEU A 171 6.84 5.39 -14.03
CA LEU A 171 7.85 5.23 -12.98
C LEU A 171 7.28 5.65 -11.62
N LEU A 172 7.75 5.01 -10.58
CA LEU A 172 7.57 5.46 -9.21
C LEU A 172 8.76 6.35 -8.80
N PRO A 173 8.54 7.37 -7.97
CA PRO A 173 7.28 7.72 -7.31
C PRO A 173 6.31 8.49 -8.23
N VAL A 174 5.02 8.37 -7.94
CA VAL A 174 3.96 9.17 -8.58
C VAL A 174 3.42 10.20 -7.60
N LEU A 175 3.46 11.47 -7.98
CA LEU A 175 2.85 12.55 -7.21
C LEU A 175 1.43 12.80 -7.71
N ILE A 176 0.49 12.91 -6.76
CA ILE A 176 -0.94 13.11 -7.06
C ILE A 176 -1.40 14.41 -6.41
N ASP A 177 -1.86 15.34 -7.25
CA ASP A 177 -2.45 16.58 -6.79
C ASP A 177 -3.95 16.40 -6.55
N ILE A 178 -4.34 16.32 -5.30
CA ILE A 178 -5.73 16.20 -4.86
C ILE A 178 -6.40 17.56 -4.63
N ARG A 179 -5.77 18.65 -5.10
CA ARG A 179 -6.28 20.04 -5.00
C ARG A 179 -6.53 20.50 -3.56
N LYS A 180 -5.73 19.98 -2.59
CA LYS A 180 -5.74 20.37 -1.19
C LYS A 180 -4.35 20.83 -0.76
N GLU A 181 -4.21 21.26 0.49
CA GLU A 181 -2.93 21.69 1.06
C GLU A 181 -1.88 20.57 1.09
N TYR A 182 -2.31 19.30 1.06
CA TYR A 182 -1.47 18.13 1.01
C TYR A 182 -1.62 17.38 -0.32
N LYS A 183 -0.61 16.59 -0.66
CA LYS A 183 -0.53 15.77 -1.87
C LYS A 183 -0.36 14.31 -1.47
N ILE A 184 -0.61 13.38 -2.39
CA ILE A 184 -0.33 11.97 -2.21
C ILE A 184 0.90 11.62 -3.03
N LEU A 185 1.85 10.92 -2.42
CA LEU A 185 2.99 10.33 -3.10
C LEU A 185 2.87 8.81 -3.01
N ILE A 186 2.89 8.14 -4.15
CA ILE A 186 2.92 6.67 -4.23
C ILE A 186 4.32 6.25 -4.61
N SER A 187 4.90 5.37 -3.81
CA SER A 187 6.23 4.81 -4.04
C SER A 187 6.28 3.37 -3.54
N GLU A 188 7.31 2.67 -3.92
CA GLU A 188 7.66 1.35 -3.38
C GLU A 188 9.05 1.40 -2.75
N SER A 189 9.31 0.48 -1.84
CA SER A 189 10.65 0.23 -1.27
C SER A 189 10.81 -1.25 -1.01
N ASP A 190 12.04 -1.74 -1.10
CA ASP A 190 12.39 -3.13 -0.82
C ASP A 190 12.19 -3.53 0.65
#